data_5e18a1b032a2c4da1cee0bf09c0ef6d0
#
_entry.id   5e18a1b032a2c4da1cee0bf09c0ef6d0
#
_cell.length_a   1.000
_cell.length_b   1.000
_cell.length_c   1.000
_cell.angle_alpha   90.00
_cell.angle_beta   90.00
_cell.angle_gamma   90.00
#
_symmetry.space_group_name_H-M   'P 1'
#
loop_
_entity.id
_entity.type
_entity.pdbx_description
1 polymer ?
#
loop_
_entity_poly.entity_id
_entity_poly.type
_entity_poly.pdbx_seq_one_letter_code
_entity_poly.pdbx_strand_id
1 'polypeptide(L)'
;MKVLIAIGASTLLVSACGQRAEDEGDRSATSRVAAGATAAAAAAPLGRAVSGARAKQIMHVRHEGMESIGDAFKVVGREIKSDNPNVGAIRTAAASIDRLAQQSGGWFPPGTGPNVGKTRAKAEIWQKPRDFAAKDKAFQLAAREFNAAAVSGDIDEIRGEATDLDKACKACHDAYRAPKH
;
A
#
# COMPACT_ATOMS: atom_id res chain seq x y z
N MET A 1 -9.15 35.77 34.57
CA MET A 1 -8.66 34.89 35.65
C MET A 1 -7.46 34.14 35.13
N LYS A 2 -6.26 34.46 35.64
CA LYS A 2 -4.99 33.81 35.32
C LYS A 2 -4.82 32.61 36.23
N VAL A 3 -4.58 31.39 35.69
CA VAL A 3 -4.12 30.26 36.47
C VAL A 3 -2.75 29.85 35.94
N LEU A 4 -1.76 30.14 36.76
CA LEU A 4 -0.38 29.64 36.66
C LEU A 4 -0.36 28.28 37.37
N ILE A 5 0.14 27.21 36.74
CA ILE A 5 0.55 26.00 37.42
C ILE A 5 1.99 25.67 37.04
N ALA A 6 2.75 25.42 38.09
CA ALA A 6 4.19 25.40 38.19
C ALA A 6 4.82 24.09 37.69
N ILE A 7 6.07 24.23 37.37
CA ILE A 7 7.11 23.30 36.96
C ILE A 7 7.43 22.30 38.08
N GLY A 8 7.51 21.02 37.78
CA GLY A 8 8.11 19.99 38.63
C GLY A 8 9.20 19.23 37.88
N ALA A 9 10.47 19.60 38.14
CA ALA A 9 11.64 18.86 37.73
C ALA A 9 11.90 17.72 38.72
N SER A 10 12.09 16.51 38.24
CA SER A 10 12.66 15.40 39.04
C SER A 10 13.77 14.73 38.22
N THR A 11 14.98 15.06 38.61
CA THR A 11 16.25 14.38 38.30
C THR A 11 16.39 13.13 39.16
N LEU A 12 16.64 11.98 38.57
CA LEU A 12 17.19 10.82 39.25
C LEU A 12 18.43 10.32 38.50
N LEU A 13 19.61 10.58 39.11
CA LEU A 13 20.89 9.96 38.86
C LEU A 13 20.90 8.59 39.52
N VAL A 14 21.27 7.54 38.79
CA VAL A 14 21.82 6.31 39.39
C VAL A 14 23.10 5.94 38.64
N SER A 15 24.16 5.99 39.38
CA SER A 15 25.53 5.58 39.07
C SER A 15 25.76 4.18 39.65
N ALA A 16 26.44 3.30 38.94
CA ALA A 16 27.26 2.19 39.44
C ALA A 16 27.97 1.54 38.25
N CYS A 17 29.26 1.69 38.10
CA CYS A 17 30.37 0.80 38.50
C CYS A 17 30.07 -0.69 38.31
N GLY A 18 30.79 -1.41 37.45
CA GLY A 18 32.15 -1.66 37.23
C GLY A 18 32.31 -3.14 36.94
N GLN A 19 33.13 -3.55 36.05
CA GLN A 19 34.24 -4.48 36.30
C GLN A 19 34.85 -5.00 35.00
N ARG A 20 36.11 -4.85 34.99
CA ARG A 20 37.15 -5.24 34.03
C ARG A 20 37.42 -6.73 34.20
N ALA A 21 37.57 -7.45 33.12
CA ALA A 21 38.42 -8.63 33.06
C ALA A 21 39.08 -8.69 31.69
N GLU A 22 40.36 -8.49 31.70
CA GLU A 22 41.31 -8.73 30.61
C GLU A 22 41.57 -10.23 30.55
N ASP A 23 41.56 -10.81 29.35
CA ASP A 23 42.29 -12.04 29.10
C ASP A 23 42.89 -11.94 27.69
N GLU A 24 44.21 -11.94 27.66
CA GLU A 24 45.08 -12.01 26.48
C GLU A 24 45.19 -13.46 26.01
N GLY A 25 45.05 -13.68 24.71
CA GLY A 25 45.26 -14.98 24.08
C GLY A 25 45.58 -14.85 22.60
N ASP A 26 46.81 -14.49 22.32
CA ASP A 26 47.55 -14.62 21.06
C ASP A 26 47.23 -15.88 20.26
N ARG A 27 47.04 -15.76 18.95
CA ARG A 27 47.79 -16.46 17.87
C ARG A 27 47.25 -16.22 16.47
N SER A 28 48.09 -15.52 15.78
CA SER A 28 48.40 -15.62 14.33
C SER A 28 47.85 -16.88 13.62
N ALA A 29 47.14 -16.67 12.52
CA ALA A 29 47.35 -17.41 11.26
C ALA A 29 46.50 -16.93 10.08
N THR A 30 47.21 -16.46 9.08
CA THR A 30 47.00 -16.67 7.65
C THR A 30 45.72 -16.13 6.96
N SER A 31 45.96 -15.04 6.27
CA SER A 31 45.37 -14.64 5.00
C SER A 31 44.83 -15.80 4.16
N ARG A 32 43.54 -15.77 3.84
CA ARG A 32 43.01 -16.30 2.56
C ARG A 32 41.99 -15.32 2.00
N VAL A 33 42.45 -14.56 1.02
CA VAL A 33 41.58 -13.90 0.03
C VAL A 33 40.81 -15.00 -0.68
N ALA A 34 39.49 -15.03 -0.48
CA ALA A 34 38.57 -15.75 -1.35
C ALA A 34 37.69 -14.73 -2.06
N ALA A 35 37.99 -14.62 -3.33
CA ALA A 35 37.24 -13.84 -4.29
C ALA A 35 35.76 -14.30 -4.43
N GLY A 36 34.90 -13.31 -4.68
CA GLY A 36 33.75 -13.54 -5.57
C GLY A 36 32.61 -14.35 -4.99
N ALA A 37 31.74 -13.70 -4.21
CA ALA A 37 30.35 -14.09 -4.19
C ALA A 37 29.55 -12.87 -4.65
N THR A 38 29.25 -12.84 -5.95
CA THR A 38 28.15 -12.06 -6.48
C THR A 38 26.89 -12.48 -5.72
N ALA A 39 26.49 -11.63 -4.76
CA ALA A 39 25.20 -11.78 -4.10
C ALA A 39 24.12 -11.54 -5.16
N ALA A 40 23.68 -12.61 -5.80
CA ALA A 40 22.40 -12.66 -6.45
C ALA A 40 21.40 -12.26 -5.36
N ALA A 41 20.80 -11.08 -5.50
CA ALA A 41 19.74 -10.61 -4.65
C ALA A 41 18.60 -11.65 -4.74
N ALA A 42 18.55 -12.55 -3.78
CA ALA A 42 17.49 -13.53 -3.64
C ALA A 42 16.19 -12.73 -3.58
N ALA A 43 15.38 -12.83 -4.64
CA ALA A 43 14.02 -12.35 -4.63
C ALA A 43 13.35 -12.96 -3.41
N ALA A 44 12.81 -12.11 -2.52
CA ALA A 44 12.05 -12.57 -1.37
C ALA A 44 11.02 -13.61 -1.85
N PRO A 45 10.86 -14.75 -1.16
CA PRO A 45 9.94 -15.79 -1.62
C PRO A 45 8.55 -15.19 -1.70
N LEU A 46 8.02 -15.08 -2.92
CA LEU A 46 6.61 -14.82 -3.15
C LEU A 46 5.86 -15.88 -2.35
N GLY A 47 4.98 -15.42 -1.44
CA GLY A 47 4.25 -16.33 -0.55
C GLY A 47 3.70 -17.55 -1.29
N ARG A 48 3.54 -18.66 -0.55
CA ARG A 48 3.05 -19.93 -1.10
C ARG A 48 1.78 -19.69 -1.93
N ALA A 49 1.77 -20.19 -3.17
CA ALA A 49 0.63 -20.05 -4.05
C ALA A 49 -0.65 -20.62 -3.42
N VAL A 50 -1.73 -19.88 -3.49
CA VAL A 50 -3.05 -20.36 -3.08
C VAL A 50 -3.70 -21.18 -4.18
N SER A 51 -4.55 -22.14 -3.83
CA SER A 51 -5.18 -23.04 -4.80
C SER A 51 -6.64 -23.32 -4.48
N GLY A 52 -7.33 -23.95 -5.41
CA GLY A 52 -8.70 -24.46 -5.25
C GLY A 52 -9.73 -23.38 -4.87
N ALA A 53 -10.60 -23.72 -3.93
CA ALA A 53 -11.68 -22.85 -3.47
C ALA A 53 -11.17 -21.52 -2.91
N ARG A 54 -10.02 -21.52 -2.21
CA ARG A 54 -9.43 -20.31 -1.64
C ARG A 54 -9.01 -19.31 -2.74
N ALA A 55 -8.42 -19.80 -3.82
CA ALA A 55 -8.04 -18.94 -4.95
C ALA A 55 -9.28 -18.28 -5.58
N LYS A 56 -10.34 -19.05 -5.82
CA LYS A 56 -11.61 -18.52 -6.36
C LYS A 56 -12.24 -17.49 -5.43
N GLN A 57 -12.21 -17.72 -4.12
CA GLN A 57 -12.71 -16.76 -3.12
C GLN A 57 -11.94 -15.45 -3.18
N ILE A 58 -10.61 -15.48 -3.26
CA ILE A 58 -9.80 -14.27 -3.38
C ILE A 58 -10.07 -13.54 -4.70
N MET A 59 -10.21 -14.25 -5.80
CA MET A 59 -10.57 -13.66 -7.09
C MET A 59 -11.94 -12.98 -7.05
N HIS A 60 -12.90 -13.55 -6.34
CA HIS A 60 -14.21 -12.94 -6.12
C HIS A 60 -14.11 -11.67 -5.29
N VAL A 61 -13.45 -11.71 -4.11
CA VAL A 61 -13.23 -10.54 -3.25
C VAL A 61 -12.52 -9.40 -4.02
N ARG A 62 -11.51 -9.73 -4.82
CA ARG A 62 -10.85 -8.77 -5.69
C ARG A 62 -11.81 -8.12 -6.69
N HIS A 63 -12.66 -8.92 -7.33
CA HIS A 63 -13.63 -8.43 -8.30
C HIS A 63 -14.62 -7.45 -7.66
N GLU A 64 -15.27 -7.87 -6.58
CA GLU A 64 -16.22 -7.06 -5.82
C GLU A 64 -15.58 -5.77 -5.28
N GLY A 65 -14.35 -5.88 -4.75
CA GLY A 65 -13.61 -4.72 -4.25
C GLY A 65 -13.31 -3.69 -5.34
N MET A 66 -12.85 -4.15 -6.51
CA MET A 66 -12.58 -3.26 -7.65
C MET A 66 -13.85 -2.66 -8.25
N GLU A 67 -14.97 -3.38 -8.29
CA GLU A 67 -16.26 -2.83 -8.72
C GLU A 67 -16.75 -1.78 -7.74
N SER A 68 -16.70 -2.06 -6.44
CA SER A 68 -17.09 -1.11 -5.39
C SER A 68 -16.28 0.18 -5.43
N ILE A 69 -14.96 0.10 -5.68
CA ILE A 69 -14.11 1.29 -5.90
C ILE A 69 -14.60 2.07 -7.13
N GLY A 70 -14.86 1.37 -8.23
CA GLY A 70 -15.34 1.99 -9.46
C GLY A 70 -16.69 2.69 -9.29
N ASP A 71 -17.62 2.09 -8.57
CA ASP A 71 -18.93 2.68 -8.31
C ASP A 71 -18.85 3.88 -7.38
N ALA A 72 -18.02 3.82 -6.34
CA ALA A 72 -17.74 4.97 -5.47
C ALA A 72 -17.10 6.11 -6.28
N PHE A 73 -16.16 5.82 -7.18
CA PHE A 73 -15.53 6.84 -8.01
C PHE A 73 -16.49 7.46 -9.03
N LYS A 74 -17.50 6.72 -9.52
CA LYS A 74 -18.58 7.30 -10.34
C LYS A 74 -19.42 8.32 -9.56
N VAL A 75 -19.68 8.07 -8.26
CA VAL A 75 -20.35 9.06 -7.39
C VAL A 75 -19.50 10.33 -7.33
N VAL A 76 -18.21 10.21 -7.05
CA VAL A 76 -17.27 11.35 -7.04
C VAL A 76 -17.34 12.12 -8.36
N GLY A 77 -17.19 11.40 -9.50
CA GLY A 77 -17.18 12.01 -10.83
C GLY A 77 -18.47 12.75 -11.20
N ARG A 78 -19.61 12.35 -10.65
CA ARG A 78 -20.88 13.06 -10.80
C ARG A 78 -20.91 14.33 -9.94
N GLU A 79 -20.54 14.21 -8.67
CA GLU A 79 -20.62 15.31 -7.72
C GLU A 79 -19.66 16.45 -8.06
N ILE A 80 -18.40 16.15 -8.43
CA ILE A 80 -17.41 17.19 -8.77
C ILE A 80 -17.75 17.98 -10.06
N LYS A 81 -18.66 17.46 -10.89
CA LYS A 81 -19.18 18.11 -12.10
C LYS A 81 -20.46 18.89 -11.87
N SER A 82 -21.06 18.76 -10.70
CA SER A 82 -22.29 19.45 -10.32
C SER A 82 -21.98 20.92 -9.99
N ASP A 83 -22.94 21.80 -10.28
CA ASP A 83 -22.88 23.20 -9.84
C ASP A 83 -23.04 23.34 -8.31
N ASN A 84 -23.60 22.34 -7.66
CA ASN A 84 -23.75 22.25 -6.21
C ASN A 84 -23.32 20.88 -5.70
N PRO A 85 -21.99 20.61 -5.56
CA PRO A 85 -21.46 19.33 -5.16
C PRO A 85 -21.92 18.89 -3.77
N ASN A 86 -22.39 17.66 -3.65
CA ASN A 86 -22.68 17.07 -2.35
C ASN A 86 -21.38 16.53 -1.71
N VAL A 87 -20.72 17.38 -0.94
CA VAL A 87 -19.46 17.04 -0.24
C VAL A 87 -19.64 15.84 0.71
N GLY A 88 -20.81 15.66 1.30
CA GLY A 88 -21.11 14.50 2.16
C GLY A 88 -21.10 13.18 1.37
N ALA A 89 -21.65 13.17 0.15
CA ALA A 89 -21.60 12.02 -0.74
C ALA A 89 -20.16 11.74 -1.19
N ILE A 90 -19.38 12.80 -1.49
CA ILE A 90 -17.96 12.66 -1.86
C ILE A 90 -17.16 12.06 -0.70
N ARG A 91 -17.33 12.53 0.53
CA ARG A 91 -16.66 11.98 1.73
C ARG A 91 -16.95 10.50 1.93
N THR A 92 -18.20 10.10 1.79
CA THR A 92 -18.59 8.69 1.93
C THR A 92 -17.93 7.82 0.86
N ALA A 93 -17.92 8.29 -0.38
CA ALA A 93 -17.27 7.60 -1.49
C ALA A 93 -15.75 7.52 -1.30
N ALA A 94 -15.10 8.62 -0.92
CA ALA A 94 -13.67 8.71 -0.68
C ALA A 94 -13.21 7.77 0.44
N ALA A 95 -13.91 7.75 1.57
CA ALA A 95 -13.63 6.83 2.67
C ALA A 95 -13.76 5.36 2.25
N SER A 96 -14.75 5.04 1.40
CA SER A 96 -14.90 3.68 0.87
C SER A 96 -13.75 3.30 -0.07
N ILE A 97 -13.34 4.22 -0.97
CA ILE A 97 -12.22 4.02 -1.88
C ILE A 97 -10.93 3.81 -1.10
N ASP A 98 -10.60 4.68 -0.14
CA ASP A 98 -9.38 4.55 0.67
C ASP A 98 -9.37 3.21 1.43
N ARG A 99 -10.42 2.87 2.15
CA ARG A 99 -10.52 1.60 2.88
C ARG A 99 -10.29 0.38 1.98
N LEU A 100 -10.84 0.36 0.79
CA LEU A 100 -10.68 -0.73 -0.17
C LEU A 100 -9.30 -0.73 -0.82
N ALA A 101 -8.75 0.45 -1.12
CA ALA A 101 -7.41 0.59 -1.65
C ALA A 101 -6.34 0.02 -0.70
N GLN A 102 -6.47 0.25 0.62
CA GLN A 102 -5.55 -0.32 1.60
C GLN A 102 -5.59 -1.87 1.66
N GLN A 103 -6.65 -2.49 1.15
CA GLN A 103 -6.79 -3.95 1.08
C GLN A 103 -6.25 -4.55 -0.23
N SER A 104 -6.08 -3.73 -1.28
CA SER A 104 -5.78 -4.19 -2.65
C SER A 104 -4.51 -5.04 -2.75
N GLY A 105 -3.47 -4.74 -1.96
CA GLY A 105 -2.24 -5.51 -1.93
C GLY A 105 -2.42 -7.00 -1.59
N GLY A 106 -3.47 -7.34 -0.83
CA GLY A 106 -3.85 -8.71 -0.49
C GLY A 106 -4.68 -9.44 -1.54
N TRP A 107 -5.09 -8.79 -2.62
CA TRP A 107 -6.01 -9.37 -3.60
C TRP A 107 -5.33 -10.11 -4.75
N PHE A 108 -4.00 -10.07 -4.84
CA PHE A 108 -3.23 -10.64 -5.94
C PHE A 108 -2.16 -11.66 -5.50
N PRO A 109 -2.45 -12.58 -4.55
CA PRO A 109 -1.46 -13.58 -4.20
C PRO A 109 -1.18 -14.53 -5.38
N PRO A 110 0.00 -15.18 -5.42
CA PRO A 110 0.29 -16.22 -6.41
C PRO A 110 -0.79 -17.31 -6.43
N GLY A 111 -1.18 -17.77 -7.61
CA GLY A 111 -2.24 -18.77 -7.78
C GLY A 111 -3.65 -18.18 -7.90
N THR A 112 -3.79 -16.86 -8.17
CA THR A 112 -5.09 -16.21 -8.45
C THR A 112 -5.13 -15.54 -9.83
N GLY A 113 -4.34 -16.05 -10.77
CA GLY A 113 -4.22 -15.56 -12.13
C GLY A 113 -5.25 -16.15 -13.10
N PRO A 114 -5.16 -15.78 -14.40
CA PRO A 114 -6.10 -16.21 -15.44
C PRO A 114 -6.11 -17.72 -15.70
N ASN A 115 -5.05 -18.43 -15.30
CA ASN A 115 -4.96 -19.88 -15.36
C ASN A 115 -5.83 -20.62 -14.33
N VAL A 116 -6.40 -19.90 -13.36
CA VAL A 116 -7.20 -20.48 -12.27
C VAL A 116 -8.70 -20.23 -12.46
N GLY A 117 -9.06 -19.16 -13.13
CA GLY A 117 -10.46 -18.81 -13.39
C GLY A 117 -10.62 -17.53 -14.21
N LYS A 118 -11.86 -17.22 -14.56
CA LYS A 118 -12.18 -16.02 -15.33
C LYS A 118 -11.81 -14.75 -14.56
N THR A 119 -10.94 -13.93 -15.12
CA THR A 119 -10.51 -12.66 -14.55
C THR A 119 -9.98 -11.73 -15.65
N ARG A 120 -10.04 -10.43 -15.39
CA ARG A 120 -9.39 -9.42 -16.23
C ARG A 120 -7.97 -9.07 -15.76
N ALA A 121 -7.51 -9.63 -14.64
CA ALA A 121 -6.14 -9.48 -14.18
C ALA A 121 -5.20 -10.22 -15.14
N LYS A 122 -4.27 -9.50 -15.77
CA LYS A 122 -3.30 -10.07 -16.70
C LYS A 122 -2.23 -10.88 -15.95
N ALA A 123 -1.64 -11.87 -16.63
CA ALA A 123 -0.58 -12.71 -16.06
C ALA A 123 0.67 -11.93 -15.66
N GLU A 124 0.91 -10.78 -16.29
CA GLU A 124 2.02 -9.87 -16.03
C GLU A 124 2.09 -9.36 -14.58
N ILE A 125 0.97 -9.35 -13.84
CA ILE A 125 0.94 -9.04 -12.42
C ILE A 125 1.91 -9.91 -11.64
N TRP A 126 1.92 -11.21 -11.93
CA TRP A 126 2.76 -12.20 -11.24
C TRP A 126 4.13 -12.38 -11.89
N GLN A 127 4.32 -11.89 -13.12
CA GLN A 127 5.60 -11.87 -13.82
C GLN A 127 6.44 -10.63 -13.46
N LYS A 128 5.77 -9.50 -13.14
CA LYS A 128 6.40 -8.23 -12.80
C LYS A 128 5.97 -7.74 -11.39
N PRO A 129 6.18 -8.54 -10.35
CA PRO A 129 5.58 -8.27 -9.03
C PRO A 129 6.08 -6.97 -8.38
N ARG A 130 7.30 -6.54 -8.66
CA ARG A 130 7.84 -5.27 -8.13
C ARG A 130 7.18 -4.05 -8.76
N ASP A 131 7.01 -4.05 -10.07
CA ASP A 131 6.33 -2.95 -10.78
C ASP A 131 4.84 -2.90 -10.41
N PHE A 132 4.18 -4.06 -10.32
CA PHE A 132 2.80 -4.13 -9.87
C PHE A 132 2.65 -3.58 -8.44
N ALA A 133 3.49 -3.99 -7.50
CA ALA A 133 3.47 -3.52 -6.12
C ALA A 133 3.71 -2.00 -6.01
N ALA A 134 4.60 -1.44 -6.85
CA ALA A 134 4.82 0.00 -6.88
C ALA A 134 3.58 0.76 -7.35
N LYS A 135 2.88 0.27 -8.38
CA LYS A 135 1.63 0.88 -8.87
C LYS A 135 0.48 0.74 -7.88
N ASP A 136 0.36 -0.41 -7.21
CA ASP A 136 -0.63 -0.63 -6.16
C ASP A 136 -0.39 0.32 -4.98
N LYS A 137 0.86 0.50 -4.58
CA LYS A 137 1.23 1.46 -3.52
C LYS A 137 0.93 2.92 -3.92
N ALA A 138 1.18 3.29 -5.16
CA ALA A 138 0.83 4.62 -5.68
C ALA A 138 -0.69 4.84 -5.66
N PHE A 139 -1.48 3.83 -6.02
CA PHE A 139 -2.94 3.87 -5.90
C PHE A 139 -3.40 4.03 -4.46
N GLN A 140 -2.82 3.26 -3.51
CA GLN A 140 -3.15 3.37 -2.08
C GLN A 140 -2.85 4.76 -1.52
N LEU A 141 -1.73 5.37 -1.94
CA LEU A 141 -1.36 6.73 -1.53
C LEU A 141 -2.35 7.75 -2.08
N ALA A 142 -2.62 7.74 -3.39
CA ALA A 142 -3.55 8.65 -4.03
C ALA A 142 -4.98 8.54 -3.44
N ALA A 143 -5.43 7.32 -3.09
CA ALA A 143 -6.72 7.11 -2.44
C ALA A 143 -6.77 7.75 -1.04
N ARG A 144 -5.67 7.70 -0.29
CA ARG A 144 -5.56 8.33 1.03
C ARG A 144 -5.56 9.86 0.94
N GLU A 145 -4.80 10.41 0.00
CA GLU A 145 -4.72 11.86 -0.24
C GLU A 145 -6.08 12.40 -0.69
N PHE A 146 -6.75 11.70 -1.61
CA PHE A 146 -8.11 12.02 -2.01
C PHE A 146 -9.11 11.98 -0.83
N ASN A 147 -9.01 10.98 0.05
CA ASN A 147 -9.86 10.91 1.23
C ASN A 147 -9.58 12.07 2.20
N ALA A 148 -8.34 12.47 2.38
CA ALA A 148 -7.98 13.64 3.20
C ALA A 148 -8.57 14.94 2.64
N ALA A 149 -8.47 15.17 1.33
CA ALA A 149 -9.11 16.30 0.65
C ALA A 149 -10.65 16.27 0.80
N ALA A 150 -11.26 15.10 0.68
CA ALA A 150 -12.71 14.95 0.90
C ALA A 150 -13.12 15.31 2.34
N VAL A 151 -12.27 15.01 3.33
CA VAL A 151 -12.51 15.39 4.75
C VAL A 151 -12.36 16.88 4.94
N SER A 152 -11.42 17.59 4.30
CA SER A 152 -11.30 19.06 4.35
C SER A 152 -12.56 19.74 3.80
N GLY A 153 -13.11 19.20 2.74
CA GLY A 153 -14.32 19.71 2.09
C GLY A 153 -14.06 20.81 1.07
N ASP A 154 -12.79 21.16 0.83
CA ASP A 154 -12.41 22.08 -0.24
C ASP A 154 -12.62 21.42 -1.60
N ILE A 155 -13.53 21.97 -2.40
CA ILE A 155 -13.95 21.35 -3.66
C ILE A 155 -12.85 21.40 -4.73
N ASP A 156 -11.98 22.39 -4.71
CA ASP A 156 -10.89 22.49 -5.68
C ASP A 156 -9.76 21.53 -5.32
N GLU A 157 -9.45 21.36 -4.04
CA GLU A 157 -8.56 20.30 -3.55
C GLU A 157 -9.12 18.92 -3.91
N ILE A 158 -10.40 18.67 -3.65
CA ILE A 158 -11.09 17.41 -4.02
C ILE A 158 -10.97 17.12 -5.51
N ARG A 159 -11.13 18.10 -6.38
CA ARG A 159 -11.01 17.93 -7.84
C ARG A 159 -9.58 17.59 -8.24
N GLY A 160 -8.60 18.24 -7.63
CA GLY A 160 -7.18 17.93 -7.82
C GLY A 160 -6.84 16.49 -7.50
N GLU A 161 -7.14 16.09 -6.27
CA GLU A 161 -6.85 14.75 -5.76
C GLU A 161 -7.67 13.65 -6.48
N ALA A 162 -8.90 13.91 -6.88
CA ALA A 162 -9.68 13.01 -7.72
C ALA A 162 -9.02 12.76 -9.07
N THR A 163 -8.39 13.80 -9.65
CA THR A 163 -7.65 13.68 -10.90
C THR A 163 -6.40 12.83 -10.72
N ASP A 164 -5.68 12.97 -9.62
CA ASP A 164 -4.46 12.19 -9.35
C ASP A 164 -4.79 10.74 -9.00
N LEU A 165 -5.89 10.49 -8.30
CA LEU A 165 -6.42 9.14 -8.10
C LEU A 165 -6.78 8.47 -9.43
N ASP A 166 -7.45 9.17 -10.37
CA ASP A 166 -7.77 8.63 -11.70
C ASP A 166 -6.50 8.24 -12.47
N LYS A 167 -5.46 9.08 -12.45
CA LYS A 167 -4.16 8.77 -13.05
C LYS A 167 -3.54 7.50 -12.47
N ALA A 168 -3.58 7.32 -11.15
CA ALA A 168 -3.07 6.14 -10.49
C ALA A 168 -3.85 4.88 -10.89
N CYS A 169 -5.19 4.95 -10.93
CA CYS A 169 -6.06 3.89 -11.43
C CYS A 169 -5.71 3.51 -12.87
N LYS A 170 -5.59 4.52 -13.73
CA LYS A 170 -5.28 4.32 -15.16
C LYS A 170 -3.91 3.69 -15.36
N ALA A 171 -2.88 4.16 -14.68
CA ALA A 171 -1.51 3.65 -14.79
C ALA A 171 -1.40 2.15 -14.45
N CYS A 172 -2.18 1.68 -13.46
CA CYS A 172 -2.26 0.27 -13.13
C CYS A 172 -3.09 -0.51 -14.17
N HIS A 173 -4.26 0.00 -14.55
CA HIS A 173 -5.18 -0.66 -15.48
C HIS A 173 -4.60 -0.84 -16.87
N ASP A 174 -3.90 0.14 -17.43
CA ASP A 174 -3.28 0.05 -18.76
C ASP A 174 -2.25 -1.09 -18.82
N ALA A 175 -1.49 -1.27 -17.75
CA ALA A 175 -0.47 -2.32 -17.67
C ALA A 175 -1.05 -3.71 -17.39
N TYR A 176 -2.03 -3.80 -16.45
CA TYR A 176 -2.36 -5.04 -15.75
C TYR A 176 -3.82 -5.49 -15.88
N ARG A 177 -4.68 -4.73 -16.53
CA ARG A 177 -6.10 -5.07 -16.74
C ARG A 177 -6.40 -5.34 -18.21
N ALA A 178 -6.98 -6.52 -18.51
CA ALA A 178 -7.43 -6.84 -19.85
C ALA A 178 -8.70 -6.05 -20.24
N PRO A 179 -8.93 -5.75 -21.53
CA PRO A 179 -10.17 -5.16 -22.03
C PRO A 179 -11.41 -5.98 -21.62
N LYS A 180 -12.58 -5.36 -21.63
CA LYS A 180 -13.86 -6.11 -21.60
C LYS A 180 -14.05 -6.77 -22.96
N HIS A 181 -14.34 -8.06 -22.93
CA HIS A 181 -14.83 -8.79 -24.10
C HIS A 181 -16.33 -8.70 -24.13
#